data_c7b11ade76bf2e950e1fc930882dfd8e
#
_entry.id   c7b11ade76bf2e950e1fc930882dfd8e
#
_cell.length_a   1.000
_cell.length_b   1.000
_cell.length_c   1.000
_cell.angle_alpha   90.00
_cell.angle_beta   90.00
_cell.angle_gamma   90.00
#
_symmetry.space_group_name_H-M   'P 1'
#
loop_
_entity.id
_entity.type
_entity.pdbx_description
1 polymer ?
#
loop_
_entity_poly.entity_id
_entity_poly.type
_entity_poly.pdbx_seq_one_letter_code
_entity_poly.pdbx_strand_id
1 'polypeptide(L)'
;VHDDPRRFPLTWPTGWKRTPPAARRRAPFTSYKARLSVAVASDRLQQQLDRMVGVTHVVLSTNVELRLDGRPRTPDAEPRDVGVAVYFRLDDKPLAFACDKWDRVGDNIGAIAAHLEALRAQDRYGVGTMAQAFAGYAALPPEAGADWWIILGVHAQAIPEQVEEAFRRLARQAHPDVGGNPHEMARLNTARDAYYAARRELQGA
;
A
#
# COMPACT_ATOMS: atom_id res chain seq x y z
N VAL A 1 -10.67 -9.72 -5.21
CA VAL A 1 -9.77 -9.73 -4.06
C VAL A 1 -9.01 -8.45 -4.14
N HIS A 2 -9.28 -7.49 -3.25
CA HIS A 2 -8.32 -6.44 -2.98
C HIS A 2 -7.03 -7.19 -2.64
N ASP A 3 -5.96 -6.97 -3.39
CA ASP A 3 -4.66 -7.49 -3.03
C ASP A 3 -4.33 -6.80 -1.71
N ASP A 4 -4.59 -7.48 -0.60
CA ASP A 4 -4.32 -6.93 0.73
C ASP A 4 -2.86 -6.52 0.75
N PRO A 5 -2.53 -5.32 1.24
CA PRO A 5 -1.18 -4.84 1.22
C PRO A 5 -0.26 -5.84 1.92
N ARG A 6 0.83 -6.23 1.24
CA ARG A 6 1.77 -7.22 1.75
C ARG A 6 2.75 -6.55 2.70
N ARG A 7 3.17 -7.28 3.74
CA ARG A 7 4.25 -6.81 4.63
C ARG A 7 5.61 -6.79 3.93
N PHE A 8 5.83 -7.74 3.02
CA PHE A 8 7.03 -7.89 2.20
C PHE A 8 6.67 -8.65 0.90
N PRO A 9 7.20 -8.26 -0.25
CA PRO A 9 7.91 -7.00 -0.52
C PRO A 9 7.00 -5.76 -0.35
N LEU A 10 7.59 -4.56 -0.42
CA LEU A 10 6.87 -3.30 -0.29
C LEU A 10 5.70 -3.21 -1.28
N THR A 11 4.51 -3.01 -0.75
CA THR A 11 3.35 -2.55 -1.50
C THR A 11 3.26 -1.04 -1.34
N TRP A 12 3.36 -0.29 -2.46
CA TRP A 12 3.28 1.18 -2.43
C TRP A 12 1.84 1.64 -2.69
N PRO A 13 1.31 2.61 -1.93
CA PRO A 13 -0.09 3.04 -2.12
C PRO A 13 -0.28 3.75 -3.47
N THR A 14 -1.38 3.46 -4.12
CA THR A 14 -1.80 4.10 -5.37
C THR A 14 -1.93 5.61 -5.20
N GLY A 15 -1.48 6.36 -6.20
CA GLY A 15 -1.53 7.83 -6.19
C GLY A 15 -0.45 8.52 -5.37
N TRP A 16 0.35 7.80 -4.59
CA TRP A 16 1.47 8.38 -3.84
C TRP A 16 2.71 8.52 -4.70
N LYS A 17 3.23 9.75 -4.80
CA LYS A 17 4.46 10.02 -5.56
C LYS A 17 5.67 9.39 -4.88
N ARG A 18 6.60 8.88 -5.70
CA ARG A 18 7.90 8.35 -5.23
C ARG A 18 8.96 9.45 -5.20
N THR A 19 9.81 9.41 -4.19
CA THR A 19 10.99 10.27 -4.12
C THR A 19 12.13 9.64 -4.93
N PRO A 20 12.68 10.34 -5.93
CA PRO A 20 13.85 9.84 -6.66
C PRO A 20 14.99 9.51 -5.70
N PRO A 21 15.73 8.41 -5.89
CA PRO A 21 16.83 8.02 -4.99
C PRO A 21 17.84 9.14 -4.71
N ALA A 22 18.19 9.92 -5.72
CA ALA A 22 19.12 11.05 -5.59
C ALA A 22 18.58 12.23 -4.74
N ALA A 23 17.27 12.30 -4.54
CA ALA A 23 16.62 13.34 -3.71
C ALA A 23 16.43 12.91 -2.25
N ARG A 24 16.70 11.64 -1.91
CA ARG A 24 16.62 11.14 -0.54
C ARG A 24 17.69 11.80 0.33
N ARG A 25 17.32 12.03 1.59
CA ARG A 25 18.17 12.76 2.52
C ARG A 25 18.33 11.99 3.83
N ARG A 26 19.37 12.33 4.59
CA ARG A 26 19.50 11.86 5.97
C ARG A 26 18.42 12.50 6.83
N ALA A 27 17.72 11.66 7.63
CA ALA A 27 16.69 12.14 8.53
C ALA A 27 17.28 12.76 9.81
N PRO A 28 16.53 13.69 10.44
CA PRO A 28 16.90 14.25 11.74
C PRO A 28 16.48 13.34 12.92
N PHE A 29 15.78 12.23 12.66
CA PHE A 29 15.25 11.36 13.71
C PHE A 29 16.38 10.59 14.40
N THR A 30 16.36 10.60 15.73
CA THR A 30 17.33 9.89 16.54
C THR A 30 16.68 9.16 17.71
N SER A 31 17.38 8.16 18.23
CA SER A 31 17.10 7.51 19.51
C SER A 31 18.41 7.38 20.25
N TYR A 32 18.47 7.92 21.48
CA TYR A 32 19.71 7.95 22.29
C TYR A 32 20.94 8.44 21.50
N LYS A 33 20.79 9.53 20.74
CA LYS A 33 21.83 10.13 19.86
C LYS A 33 22.27 9.25 18.68
N ALA A 34 21.69 8.07 18.49
CA ALA A 34 21.92 7.22 17.34
C ALA A 34 20.76 7.31 16.34
N ARG A 35 20.99 6.91 15.08
CA ARG A 35 19.91 6.80 14.06
C ARG A 35 18.89 5.74 14.48
N LEU A 36 17.63 5.93 14.06
CA LEU A 36 16.58 4.96 14.36
C LEU A 36 16.86 3.61 13.72
N SER A 37 16.83 2.55 14.51
CA SER A 37 16.73 1.19 13.95
C SER A 37 15.30 0.91 13.51
N VAL A 38 15.15 -0.05 12.60
CA VAL A 38 13.82 -0.49 12.12
C VAL A 38 12.94 -0.94 13.30
N ALA A 39 13.52 -1.67 14.26
CA ALA A 39 12.79 -2.14 15.44
C ALA A 39 12.25 -0.96 16.29
N VAL A 40 13.10 -0.02 16.66
CA VAL A 40 12.69 1.16 17.46
C VAL A 40 11.67 2.01 16.73
N ALA A 41 11.84 2.20 15.42
CA ALA A 41 10.89 2.95 14.59
C ALA A 41 9.54 2.24 14.51
N SER A 42 9.53 0.92 14.34
CA SER A 42 8.31 0.11 14.32
C SER A 42 7.57 0.14 15.65
N ASP A 43 8.29 0.10 16.77
CA ASP A 43 7.68 0.21 18.11
C ASP A 43 7.05 1.60 18.32
N ARG A 44 7.70 2.67 17.86
CA ARG A 44 7.12 4.03 17.88
C ARG A 44 5.86 4.12 17.03
N LEU A 45 5.88 3.55 15.83
CA LEU A 45 4.72 3.51 14.97
C LEU A 45 3.56 2.76 15.63
N GLN A 46 3.82 1.57 16.16
CA GLN A 46 2.80 0.78 16.86
C GLN A 46 2.20 1.54 18.03
N GLN A 47 3.02 2.21 18.83
CA GLN A 47 2.53 3.06 19.94
C GLN A 47 1.59 4.19 19.48
N GLN A 48 1.81 4.76 18.29
CA GLN A 48 0.89 5.78 17.78
C GLN A 48 -0.44 5.16 17.34
N LEU A 49 -0.41 4.01 16.68
CA LEU A 49 -1.59 3.27 16.25
C LEU A 49 -2.41 2.77 17.44
N ASP A 50 -1.77 2.22 18.47
CA ASP A 50 -2.43 1.72 19.68
C ASP A 50 -3.18 2.82 20.47
N ARG A 51 -2.73 4.07 20.32
CA ARG A 51 -3.39 5.25 20.93
C ARG A 51 -4.58 5.76 20.13
N MET A 52 -4.88 5.16 18.99
CA MET A 52 -6.00 5.52 18.13
C MET A 52 -7.13 4.51 18.29
N VAL A 53 -8.26 4.95 18.83
CA VAL A 53 -9.44 4.08 18.95
C VAL A 53 -10.00 3.79 17.55
N GLY A 54 -10.47 2.57 17.31
CA GLY A 54 -11.05 2.15 16.04
C GLY A 54 -10.05 1.70 14.97
N VAL A 55 -8.75 1.67 15.26
CA VAL A 55 -7.73 1.15 14.34
C VAL A 55 -7.76 -0.38 14.29
N THR A 56 -7.84 -0.92 13.09
CA THR A 56 -7.81 -2.36 12.81
C THR A 56 -6.97 -2.67 11.56
N HIS A 57 -6.64 -3.95 11.32
CA HIS A 57 -6.00 -4.44 10.08
C HIS A 57 -4.69 -3.70 9.72
N VAL A 58 -3.82 -3.53 10.70
CA VAL A 58 -2.54 -2.83 10.49
C VAL A 58 -1.56 -3.69 9.71
N VAL A 59 -1.05 -3.14 8.60
CA VAL A 59 0.01 -3.72 7.79
C VAL A 59 1.12 -2.70 7.59
N LEU A 60 2.31 -2.99 8.13
CA LEU A 60 3.54 -2.27 7.82
C LEU A 60 4.23 -2.97 6.65
N SER A 61 4.32 -2.31 5.50
CA SER A 61 4.87 -2.81 4.25
C SER A 61 6.23 -2.20 3.96
N THR A 62 7.23 -3.03 3.74
CA THR A 62 8.63 -2.61 3.50
C THR A 62 9.35 -3.60 2.58
N ASN A 63 10.54 -3.24 2.08
CA ASN A 63 11.46 -4.16 1.40
C ASN A 63 12.51 -4.77 2.37
N VAL A 64 12.15 -4.90 3.62
CA VAL A 64 12.96 -5.57 4.63
C VAL A 64 12.33 -6.91 4.96
N GLU A 65 13.14 -7.97 5.01
CA GLU A 65 12.70 -9.31 5.38
C GLU A 65 12.01 -9.32 6.74
N LEU A 66 11.05 -10.21 6.89
CA LEU A 66 10.32 -10.35 8.13
C LEU A 66 11.04 -11.32 9.08
N ARG A 67 10.91 -11.06 10.36
CA ARG A 67 11.24 -12.00 11.44
C ARG A 67 10.12 -13.04 11.56
N LEU A 68 10.36 -14.07 12.36
CA LEU A 68 9.35 -15.10 12.66
C LEU A 68 8.09 -14.54 13.32
N ASP A 69 8.20 -13.40 14.02
CA ASP A 69 7.06 -12.69 14.63
C ASP A 69 6.30 -11.80 13.64
N GLY A 70 6.67 -11.81 12.35
CA GLY A 70 6.07 -11.01 11.28
C GLY A 70 6.45 -9.53 11.28
N ARG A 71 7.37 -9.10 12.14
CA ARG A 71 7.92 -7.73 12.17
C ARG A 71 9.09 -7.60 11.20
N PRO A 72 9.32 -6.42 10.60
CA PRO A 72 10.52 -6.19 9.79
C PRO A 72 11.80 -6.41 10.60
N ARG A 73 12.75 -7.14 10.02
CA ARG A 73 14.09 -7.31 10.58
C ARG A 73 14.89 -6.03 10.36
N THR A 74 15.75 -5.64 11.31
CA THR A 74 16.74 -4.60 11.06
C THR A 74 17.77 -5.15 10.05
N PRO A 75 17.90 -4.59 8.85
CA PRO A 75 18.82 -5.12 7.85
C PRO A 75 20.27 -4.73 8.17
N ASP A 76 21.22 -5.57 7.77
CA ASP A 76 22.66 -5.26 7.87
C ASP A 76 23.04 -4.15 6.87
N ALA A 77 22.38 -4.11 5.72
CA ALA A 77 22.48 -3.06 4.70
C ALA A 77 21.09 -2.59 4.27
N GLU A 78 20.93 -1.30 4.01
CA GLU A 78 19.64 -0.77 3.55
C GLU A 78 19.26 -1.38 2.18
N PRO A 79 17.99 -1.74 1.97
CA PRO A 79 17.54 -2.21 0.68
C PRO A 79 17.66 -1.10 -0.37
N ARG A 80 17.75 -1.46 -1.64
CA ARG A 80 17.80 -0.49 -2.75
C ARG A 80 16.59 0.46 -2.73
N ASP A 81 15.44 -0.04 -2.35
CA ASP A 81 14.24 0.77 -2.13
C ASP A 81 13.90 0.79 -0.64
N VAL A 82 14.19 1.92 -0.02
CA VAL A 82 13.97 2.19 1.42
C VAL A 82 12.57 2.69 1.75
N GLY A 83 11.67 2.68 0.76
CA GLY A 83 10.27 3.09 0.95
C GLY A 83 9.55 2.27 2.00
N VAL A 84 8.58 2.89 2.64
CA VAL A 84 7.73 2.30 3.66
C VAL A 84 6.30 2.74 3.43
N ALA A 85 5.35 1.83 3.58
CA ALA A 85 3.93 2.13 3.61
C ALA A 85 3.27 1.48 4.83
N VAL A 86 2.28 2.16 5.39
CA VAL A 86 1.46 1.65 6.49
C VAL A 86 0.02 1.72 6.04
N TYR A 87 -0.65 0.60 6.11
CA TYR A 87 -2.08 0.46 5.82
C TYR A 87 -2.81 0.07 7.09
N PHE A 88 -3.94 0.64 7.32
CA PHE A 88 -4.83 0.27 8.41
C PHE A 88 -6.26 0.73 8.13
N ARG A 89 -7.21 0.27 8.94
CA ARG A 89 -8.58 0.80 8.92
C ARG A 89 -8.80 1.63 10.17
N LEU A 90 -9.47 2.76 10.00
CA LEU A 90 -9.95 3.59 11.10
C LEU A 90 -11.46 3.73 10.93
N ASP A 91 -12.24 3.22 11.89
CA ASP A 91 -13.71 3.15 11.81
C ASP A 91 -14.16 2.55 10.46
N ASP A 92 -13.58 1.40 10.11
CA ASP A 92 -13.78 0.66 8.85
C ASP A 92 -13.36 1.38 7.56
N LYS A 93 -12.84 2.60 7.62
CA LYS A 93 -12.32 3.32 6.46
C LYS A 93 -10.86 2.92 6.22
N PRO A 94 -10.52 2.43 5.02
CA PRO A 94 -9.14 2.09 4.70
C PRO A 94 -8.29 3.35 4.51
N LEU A 95 -7.15 3.39 5.19
CA LEU A 95 -6.19 4.47 5.16
C LEU A 95 -4.80 3.95 4.79
N ALA A 96 -4.02 4.79 4.13
CA ALA A 96 -2.63 4.51 3.82
C ALA A 96 -1.73 5.72 4.04
N PHE A 97 -0.54 5.48 4.56
CA PHE A 97 0.54 6.45 4.67
C PHE A 97 1.80 5.86 4.06
N ALA A 98 2.55 6.66 3.31
CA ALA A 98 3.81 6.22 2.73
C ALA A 98 4.90 7.27 2.87
N CYS A 99 6.13 6.80 3.01
CA CYS A 99 7.30 7.66 3.07
C CYS A 99 8.50 6.96 2.43
N ASP A 100 9.22 7.66 1.55
CA ASP A 100 10.49 7.23 0.96
C ASP A 100 11.48 8.40 0.81
N LYS A 101 11.23 9.47 1.58
CA LYS A 101 12.03 10.70 1.56
C LYS A 101 13.42 10.51 2.16
N TRP A 102 13.56 9.60 3.10
CA TRP A 102 14.78 9.40 3.87
C TRP A 102 15.60 8.24 3.34
N ASP A 103 16.90 8.26 3.61
CA ASP A 103 17.88 7.30 3.09
C ASP A 103 17.88 5.94 3.81
N ARG A 104 17.01 5.74 4.83
CA ARG A 104 16.89 4.48 5.58
C ARG A 104 15.44 4.10 5.88
N VAL A 105 15.18 2.81 5.91
CA VAL A 105 13.86 2.25 6.24
C VAL A 105 13.40 2.69 7.63
N GLY A 106 14.26 2.60 8.66
CA GLY A 106 13.92 3.02 10.03
C GLY A 106 13.53 4.49 10.11
N ASP A 107 14.18 5.36 9.34
CA ASP A 107 13.87 6.79 9.30
C ASP A 107 12.52 7.06 8.60
N ASN A 108 12.18 6.31 7.55
CA ASN A 108 10.88 6.42 6.88
C ASN A 108 9.73 5.92 7.75
N ILE A 109 9.92 4.83 8.51
CA ILE A 109 8.95 4.37 9.53
C ILE A 109 8.79 5.46 10.61
N GLY A 110 9.90 6.01 11.11
CA GLY A 110 9.88 7.06 12.13
C GLY A 110 9.16 8.33 11.67
N ALA A 111 9.28 8.68 10.38
CA ALA A 111 8.56 9.82 9.79
C ALA A 111 7.04 9.60 9.81
N ILE A 112 6.57 8.41 9.46
CA ILE A 112 5.14 8.07 9.52
C ILE A 112 4.66 8.10 10.97
N ALA A 113 5.42 7.56 11.92
CA ALA A 113 5.07 7.60 13.35
C ALA A 113 4.93 9.05 13.86
N ALA A 114 5.87 9.93 13.51
CA ALA A 114 5.82 11.34 13.89
C ALA A 114 4.64 12.07 13.23
N HIS A 115 4.32 11.71 11.99
CA HIS A 115 3.16 12.27 11.29
C HIS A 115 1.84 11.87 11.95
N LEU A 116 1.67 10.60 12.32
CA LEU A 116 0.49 10.13 13.05
C LEU A 116 0.36 10.82 14.42
N GLU A 117 1.47 11.06 15.12
CA GLU A 117 1.48 11.83 16.37
C GLU A 117 0.97 13.25 16.14
N ALA A 118 1.42 13.93 15.08
CA ALA A 118 0.99 15.28 14.72
C ALA A 118 -0.51 15.33 14.40
N LEU A 119 -1.03 14.37 13.63
CA LEU A 119 -2.46 14.30 13.32
C LEU A 119 -3.31 14.07 14.58
N ARG A 120 -2.86 13.21 15.50
CA ARG A 120 -3.53 13.01 16.78
C ARG A 120 -3.45 14.24 17.70
N ALA A 121 -2.39 15.03 17.57
CA ALA A 121 -2.26 16.26 18.34
C ALA A 121 -3.35 17.28 17.98
N GLN A 122 -3.80 17.36 16.73
CA GLN A 122 -4.91 18.23 16.31
C GLN A 122 -6.19 17.92 17.08
N ASP A 123 -6.56 16.65 17.19
CA ASP A 123 -7.73 16.21 17.94
C ASP A 123 -7.58 16.54 19.44
N ARG A 124 -6.43 16.25 20.03
CA ARG A 124 -6.13 16.51 21.43
C ARG A 124 -6.17 18.01 21.79
N TYR A 125 -5.79 18.87 20.84
CA TYR A 125 -5.81 20.33 21.04
C TYR A 125 -7.15 20.96 20.63
N GLY A 126 -8.12 20.18 20.15
CA GLY A 126 -9.44 20.67 19.76
C GLY A 126 -9.48 21.49 18.47
N VAL A 127 -8.44 21.38 17.62
CA VAL A 127 -8.33 22.12 16.35
C VAL A 127 -8.99 21.38 15.19
N GLY A 128 -9.64 20.28 15.44
CA GLY A 128 -10.32 19.46 14.44
C GLY A 128 -10.56 18.06 14.97
N THR A 129 -11.23 17.23 14.18
CA THR A 129 -11.49 15.85 14.53
C THR A 129 -10.49 14.91 13.85
N MET A 130 -10.31 13.71 14.39
CA MET A 130 -9.54 12.65 13.73
C MET A 130 -10.04 12.39 12.31
N ALA A 131 -11.35 12.35 12.09
CA ALA A 131 -11.93 12.15 10.77
C ALA A 131 -11.50 13.24 9.77
N GLN A 132 -11.46 14.50 10.19
CA GLN A 132 -10.97 15.61 9.37
C GLN A 132 -9.46 15.51 9.10
N ALA A 133 -8.68 15.19 10.11
CA ALA A 133 -7.23 15.02 9.99
C ALA A 133 -6.83 13.91 8.98
N PHE A 134 -7.62 12.85 8.92
CA PHE A 134 -7.35 11.69 8.06
C PHE A 134 -8.08 11.72 6.71
N ALA A 135 -8.93 12.70 6.43
CA ALA A 135 -9.75 12.75 5.21
C ALA A 135 -8.95 12.67 3.90
N GLY A 136 -7.72 13.21 3.88
CA GLY A 136 -6.83 13.18 2.72
C GLY A 136 -6.02 11.90 2.54
N TYR A 137 -6.13 10.93 3.45
CA TYR A 137 -5.30 9.71 3.46
C TYR A 137 -6.08 8.43 3.15
N ALA A 138 -7.29 8.55 2.58
CA ALA A 138 -8.02 7.39 2.11
C ALA A 138 -7.15 6.52 1.20
N ALA A 139 -7.03 5.23 1.52
CA ALA A 139 -6.33 4.30 0.64
C ALA A 139 -7.13 4.18 -0.65
N LEU A 140 -6.55 4.63 -1.75
CA LEU A 140 -7.12 4.42 -3.06
C LEU A 140 -7.05 2.92 -3.39
N PRO A 141 -8.08 2.35 -4.01
CA PRO A 141 -7.96 1.02 -4.57
C PRO A 141 -6.71 0.97 -5.45
N PRO A 142 -6.03 -0.19 -5.58
CA PRO A 142 -5.05 -0.37 -6.63
C PRO A 142 -5.68 0.12 -7.93
N GLU A 143 -4.95 0.88 -8.75
CA GLU A 143 -5.49 1.34 -10.02
C GLU A 143 -6.06 0.14 -10.76
N ALA A 144 -7.38 0.10 -10.89
CA ALA A 144 -8.04 -0.92 -11.66
C ALA A 144 -7.59 -0.70 -13.10
N GLY A 145 -6.53 -1.38 -13.53
CA GLY A 145 -6.10 -1.25 -14.89
C GLY A 145 -4.61 -1.42 -15.18
N ALA A 146 -3.71 -1.18 -14.22
CA ALA A 146 -2.28 -1.24 -14.53
C ALA A 146 -1.78 -2.64 -14.96
N ASP A 147 -2.44 -3.71 -14.50
CA ASP A 147 -1.98 -5.09 -14.72
C ASP A 147 -3.06 -6.04 -15.27
N TRP A 148 -4.10 -5.52 -15.94
CA TRP A 148 -5.17 -6.34 -16.52
C TRP A 148 -4.63 -7.42 -17.48
N TRP A 149 -3.57 -7.11 -18.21
CA TRP A 149 -2.92 -8.05 -19.13
C TRP A 149 -2.22 -9.21 -18.40
N ILE A 150 -1.64 -8.96 -17.23
CA ILE A 150 -1.04 -10.00 -16.37
C ILE A 150 -2.13 -10.93 -15.83
N ILE A 151 -3.24 -10.35 -15.35
CA ILE A 151 -4.37 -11.11 -14.79
C ILE A 151 -5.02 -11.98 -15.87
N LEU A 152 -5.19 -11.45 -17.08
CA LEU A 152 -5.78 -12.16 -18.19
C LEU A 152 -4.78 -13.05 -18.96
N GLY A 153 -3.47 -12.93 -18.66
CA GLY A 153 -2.42 -13.70 -19.33
C GLY A 153 -2.29 -13.34 -20.81
N VAL A 154 -2.42 -12.07 -21.16
CA VAL A 154 -2.29 -11.55 -22.52
C VAL A 154 -1.21 -10.46 -22.58
N HIS A 155 -0.87 -10.00 -23.77
CA HIS A 155 0.07 -8.89 -23.94
C HIS A 155 -0.61 -7.54 -23.57
N ALA A 156 0.16 -6.57 -23.06
CA ALA A 156 -0.36 -5.24 -22.69
C ALA A 156 -1.00 -4.47 -23.90
N GLN A 157 -0.63 -4.83 -25.12
CA GLN A 157 -1.18 -4.28 -26.37
C GLN A 157 -2.21 -5.22 -27.02
N ALA A 158 -2.78 -6.17 -26.27
CA ALA A 158 -3.75 -7.12 -26.81
C ALA A 158 -4.98 -6.39 -27.39
N ILE A 159 -5.47 -6.92 -28.48
CA ILE A 159 -6.72 -6.43 -29.13
C ILE A 159 -7.93 -6.99 -28.38
N PRO A 160 -9.14 -6.37 -28.53
CA PRO A 160 -10.34 -6.78 -27.79
C PRO A 160 -10.66 -8.27 -27.91
N GLU A 161 -10.47 -8.85 -29.08
CA GLU A 161 -10.75 -10.25 -29.35
C GLU A 161 -9.88 -11.18 -28.49
N GLN A 162 -8.61 -10.84 -28.33
CA GLN A 162 -7.66 -11.60 -27.51
C GLN A 162 -8.00 -11.51 -26.00
N VAL A 163 -8.40 -10.33 -25.56
CA VAL A 163 -8.82 -10.08 -24.18
C VAL A 163 -10.10 -10.86 -23.85
N GLU A 164 -11.10 -10.82 -24.74
CA GLU A 164 -12.35 -11.55 -24.55
C GLU A 164 -12.18 -13.07 -24.61
N GLU A 165 -11.27 -13.56 -25.45
CA GLU A 165 -10.95 -14.98 -25.52
C GLU A 165 -10.27 -15.45 -24.22
N ALA A 166 -9.27 -14.71 -23.75
CA ALA A 166 -8.58 -15.00 -22.50
C ALA A 166 -9.54 -14.94 -21.29
N PHE A 167 -10.36 -13.91 -21.24
CA PHE A 167 -11.37 -13.78 -20.20
C PHE A 167 -12.34 -14.98 -20.19
N ARG A 168 -12.91 -15.35 -21.35
CA ARG A 168 -13.85 -16.49 -21.44
C ARG A 168 -13.21 -17.82 -21.03
N ARG A 169 -11.94 -18.01 -21.38
CA ARG A 169 -11.18 -19.22 -20.99
C ARG A 169 -11.00 -19.28 -19.47
N LEU A 170 -10.54 -18.20 -18.84
CA LEU A 170 -10.30 -18.14 -17.40
C LEU A 170 -11.59 -18.13 -16.58
N ALA A 171 -12.62 -17.41 -17.04
CA ALA A 171 -13.91 -17.35 -16.40
C ALA A 171 -14.61 -18.73 -16.30
N ARG A 172 -14.47 -19.58 -17.32
CA ARG A 172 -14.97 -20.97 -17.28
C ARG A 172 -14.34 -21.79 -16.15
N GLN A 173 -13.08 -21.53 -15.82
CA GLN A 173 -12.36 -22.22 -14.75
C GLN A 173 -12.69 -21.65 -13.36
N ALA A 174 -12.93 -20.33 -13.30
CA ALA A 174 -13.19 -19.61 -12.06
C ALA A 174 -14.69 -19.56 -11.69
N HIS A 175 -15.59 -20.07 -12.55
CA HIS A 175 -17.04 -19.96 -12.33
C HIS A 175 -17.48 -20.78 -11.14
N PRO A 176 -18.32 -20.22 -10.22
CA PRO A 176 -18.80 -20.93 -9.03
C PRO A 176 -19.54 -22.23 -9.35
N ASP A 177 -20.29 -22.29 -10.47
CA ASP A 177 -21.08 -23.46 -10.87
C ASP A 177 -20.22 -24.69 -11.24
N VAL A 178 -18.93 -24.48 -11.54
CA VAL A 178 -17.97 -25.58 -11.79
C VAL A 178 -16.99 -25.77 -10.63
N GLY A 179 -17.31 -25.23 -9.46
CA GLY A 179 -16.45 -25.33 -8.27
C GLY A 179 -15.31 -24.32 -8.24
N GLY A 180 -15.37 -23.29 -9.09
CA GLY A 180 -14.37 -22.21 -9.13
C GLY A 180 -14.50 -21.23 -7.97
N ASN A 181 -13.50 -20.36 -7.82
CA ASN A 181 -13.43 -19.40 -6.73
C ASN A 181 -14.14 -18.09 -7.12
N PRO A 182 -15.19 -17.65 -6.38
CA PRO A 182 -15.89 -16.38 -6.64
C PRO A 182 -14.96 -15.16 -6.62
N HIS A 183 -13.89 -15.17 -5.82
CA HIS A 183 -12.91 -14.09 -5.78
C HIS A 183 -12.08 -14.03 -7.07
N GLU A 184 -11.73 -15.17 -7.64
CA GLU A 184 -11.02 -15.24 -8.92
C GLU A 184 -11.90 -14.70 -10.05
N MET A 185 -13.18 -15.06 -10.05
CA MET A 185 -14.16 -14.54 -11.02
C MET A 185 -14.30 -13.01 -10.92
N ALA A 186 -14.39 -12.46 -9.71
CA ALA A 186 -14.44 -11.01 -9.48
C ALA A 186 -13.17 -10.32 -10.01
N ARG A 187 -11.97 -10.91 -9.78
CA ARG A 187 -10.70 -10.40 -10.26
C ARG A 187 -10.62 -10.37 -11.79
N LEU A 188 -11.11 -11.40 -12.45
CA LEU A 188 -11.18 -11.47 -13.91
C LEU A 188 -12.11 -10.40 -14.49
N ASN A 189 -13.28 -10.20 -13.88
CA ASN A 189 -14.22 -9.14 -14.27
C ASN A 189 -13.58 -7.75 -14.16
N THR A 190 -12.93 -7.46 -13.02
CA THR A 190 -12.22 -6.19 -12.80
C THR A 190 -11.13 -5.97 -13.84
N ALA A 191 -10.34 -6.99 -14.18
CA ALA A 191 -9.29 -6.88 -15.19
C ALA A 191 -9.86 -6.58 -16.58
N ARG A 192 -10.96 -7.24 -16.97
CA ARG A 192 -11.64 -6.94 -18.25
C ARG A 192 -12.19 -5.52 -18.29
N ASP A 193 -12.85 -5.09 -17.23
CA ASP A 193 -13.42 -3.73 -17.16
C ASP A 193 -12.34 -2.66 -17.22
N ALA A 194 -11.18 -2.92 -16.61
CA ALA A 194 -10.01 -2.06 -16.67
C ALA A 194 -9.44 -1.91 -18.09
N TYR A 195 -9.38 -3.01 -18.85
CA TYR A 195 -9.00 -2.94 -20.27
C TYR A 195 -9.90 -1.99 -21.06
N TYR A 196 -11.22 -2.14 -20.90
CA TYR A 196 -12.17 -1.29 -21.63
C TYR A 196 -12.17 0.17 -21.14
N ALA A 197 -11.87 0.42 -19.86
CA ALA A 197 -11.70 1.77 -19.34
C ALA A 197 -10.47 2.46 -19.97
N ALA A 198 -9.31 1.79 -19.94
CA ALA A 198 -8.09 2.32 -20.56
C ALA A 198 -8.24 2.59 -22.06
N ARG A 199 -8.96 1.71 -22.77
CA ARG A 199 -9.22 1.89 -24.21
C ARG A 199 -10.14 3.06 -24.51
N ARG A 200 -11.13 3.33 -23.66
CA ARG A 200 -12.02 4.52 -23.82
C ARG A 200 -11.25 5.82 -23.65
N GLU A 201 -10.34 5.87 -22.69
CA GLU A 201 -9.47 7.04 -22.46
C GLU A 201 -8.59 7.35 -23.68
N LEU A 202 -8.04 6.30 -24.31
CA LEU A 202 -7.21 6.45 -25.53
C LEU A 202 -8.01 6.85 -26.79
N GLN A 203 -9.31 6.59 -26.84
CA GLN A 203 -10.19 6.94 -27.96
C GLN A 203 -10.87 8.30 -27.77
N GLY A 204 -10.88 8.85 -26.56
CA GLY A 204 -11.48 10.15 -26.23
C GLY A 204 -10.47 11.30 -26.14
N ALA A 205 -9.18 11.03 -26.37
CA ALA A 205 -8.10 12.01 -26.46
C ALA A 205 -7.70 12.25 -27.92
#